data_d07e31b94de20b854640952fc7cfc7e9
#
_entry.id   d07e31b94de20b854640952fc7cfc7e9
#
_cell.length_a   1.000
_cell.length_b   1.000
_cell.length_c   1.000
_cell.angle_alpha   90.00
_cell.angle_beta   90.00
_cell.angle_gamma   90.00
#
_symmetry.space_group_name_H-M   'P 1'
#
loop_
_entity.id
_entity.type
_entity.pdbx_description
1 polymer ?
#
loop_
_entity_poly.entity_id
_entity_poly.type
_entity_poly.pdbx_seq_one_letter_code
_entity_poly.pdbx_strand_id
1 'polypeptide(L)'
;MPLPTAILPQYRTILALGSTGILSICSPALNWSGTSFLIWVSLVPLGIALYGATTKQGAWVGGCFGTILWLSQTWDLHTTLTYHPGLPWWISIILWMFLCLIASIPYLIFGLLITHLHWIEKPAGAFRTALLWVGLTEWIPSLAPVFPVHTLSQQASWLQVVYWGGTPTLHVLLIWINWLIVHSFLRFKLDYRRLRNHLILIAFIPVIIFSWGSYELQRSNKELYQELQIGWVQPNFTSIPNEENPVSKDQLLSLLKQSTELIQSDPKIEAVFWPEVPFPLSWVDQAEQRQQIRQAIVEWQRPLFMVSSTVDNPKVIRGEQFAYYNVAQMIGSTGIVRASQTKQKLVPFGEYLPGEESFSFLRDWLPNARRYLHGSELNLLPMEEGSSILAAICYEIGFESILEQALESRARVIWNPVNDGWFPASMAAWHKALAQFSSVEIGLPLIRVSNSGYTVITDARGVVLQTGERDQSVAKTVKILVPEQAGPWLHIAEIARWVLLGWIILDVGLGSLLRRHEED
;
A
#
# COMPACT_ATOMS: atom_id res chain seq x y z
N MET A 1 27.98 36.61 -5.58
CA MET A 1 27.22 36.79 -4.33
C MET A 1 27.17 35.45 -3.66
N PRO A 2 27.60 35.29 -2.41
CA PRO A 2 27.25 34.08 -1.65
C PRO A 2 25.72 33.98 -1.65
N LEU A 3 25.19 32.77 -1.74
CA LEU A 3 23.76 32.51 -1.46
C LEU A 3 23.47 33.15 -0.09
N PRO A 4 22.29 33.77 0.09
CA PRO A 4 21.96 34.38 1.38
C PRO A 4 22.21 33.33 2.48
N THR A 5 23.14 33.63 3.35
CA THR A 5 23.72 32.73 4.34
C THR A 5 22.74 32.30 5.42
N ALA A 6 21.50 32.80 5.39
CA ALA A 6 20.44 32.36 6.27
C ALA A 6 19.07 32.56 5.59
N ILE A 7 18.44 31.46 5.19
CA ILE A 7 17.00 31.49 4.98
C ILE A 7 16.38 31.82 6.34
N LEU A 8 15.60 32.91 6.40
CA LEU A 8 14.92 33.28 7.64
C LEU A 8 14.03 32.13 8.14
N PRO A 9 13.97 31.84 9.43
CA PRO A 9 13.27 30.67 9.97
C PRO A 9 11.84 30.53 9.47
N GLN A 10 11.12 31.62 9.28
CA GLN A 10 9.75 31.66 8.78
C GLN A 10 9.61 31.12 7.35
N TYR A 11 10.58 31.33 6.48
CA TYR A 11 10.53 30.84 5.09
C TYR A 11 10.87 29.35 4.98
N ARG A 12 11.58 28.78 5.97
CA ARG A 12 11.88 27.34 6.01
C ARG A 12 10.62 26.49 6.08
N THR A 13 9.70 26.87 6.94
CA THR A 13 8.41 26.18 7.05
C THR A 13 7.59 26.32 5.77
N ILE A 14 7.55 27.53 5.16
CA ILE A 14 6.84 27.74 3.90
C ILE A 14 7.41 26.89 2.77
N LEU A 15 8.72 26.76 2.67
CA LEU A 15 9.35 25.87 1.68
C LEU A 15 9.02 24.40 1.93
N ALA A 16 9.02 23.95 3.19
CA ALA A 16 8.61 22.60 3.52
C ALA A 16 7.13 22.33 3.12
N LEU A 17 6.24 23.30 3.33
CA LEU A 17 4.85 23.27 2.84
C LEU A 17 4.77 23.21 1.31
N GLY A 18 5.68 23.83 0.59
CA GLY A 18 5.79 23.70 -0.87
C GLY A 18 6.01 22.24 -1.30
N SER A 19 6.87 21.50 -0.59
CA SER A 19 7.08 20.07 -0.86
C SER A 19 5.81 19.24 -0.60
N THR A 20 5.10 19.50 0.50
CA THR A 20 3.83 18.77 0.77
C THR A 20 2.79 19.08 -0.28
N GLY A 21 2.70 20.33 -0.76
CA GLY A 21 1.80 20.72 -1.84
C GLY A 21 2.09 19.97 -3.15
N ILE A 22 3.36 19.85 -3.54
CA ILE A 22 3.76 19.09 -4.74
C ILE A 22 3.42 17.60 -4.56
N LEU A 23 3.73 17.00 -3.40
CA LEU A 23 3.40 15.61 -3.10
C LEU A 23 1.87 15.36 -3.13
N SER A 24 1.08 16.32 -2.65
CA SER A 24 -0.38 16.22 -2.69
C SER A 24 -0.91 16.25 -4.12
N ILE A 25 -0.33 17.06 -5.01
CA ILE A 25 -0.69 17.09 -6.44
C ILE A 25 -0.31 15.77 -7.13
N CYS A 26 0.78 15.12 -6.69
CA CYS A 26 1.18 13.80 -7.20
C CYS A 26 0.35 12.64 -6.64
N SER A 27 -0.54 12.88 -5.68
CA SER A 27 -1.32 11.83 -5.03
C SER A 27 -2.10 10.99 -6.05
N PRO A 28 -2.09 9.65 -5.92
CA PRO A 28 -2.90 8.77 -6.76
C PRO A 28 -4.39 9.10 -6.72
N ALA A 29 -4.86 9.76 -5.66
CA ALA A 29 -6.24 10.18 -5.49
C ALA A 29 -6.71 11.23 -6.50
N LEU A 30 -5.81 12.11 -6.95
CA LEU A 30 -6.16 13.15 -7.91
C LEU A 30 -6.24 12.63 -9.34
N ASN A 31 -5.62 11.49 -9.60
CA ASN A 31 -5.62 10.80 -10.92
C ASN A 31 -5.32 11.73 -12.13
N TRP A 32 -4.53 12.79 -11.90
CA TRP A 32 -4.14 13.72 -12.96
C TRP A 32 -3.02 13.12 -13.80
N SER A 33 -3.34 12.79 -15.04
CA SER A 33 -2.34 12.25 -15.97
C SER A 33 -1.17 13.24 -16.13
N GLY A 34 0.04 12.77 -15.86
CA GLY A 34 1.27 13.56 -16.02
C GLY A 34 1.77 14.27 -14.75
N THR A 35 0.97 14.45 -13.69
CA THR A 35 1.46 15.08 -12.45
C THR A 35 2.44 14.20 -11.67
N SER A 36 2.41 12.89 -11.87
CA SER A 36 3.36 11.95 -11.27
C SER A 36 4.83 12.27 -11.57
N PHE A 37 5.13 12.97 -12.65
CA PHE A 37 6.51 13.43 -12.94
C PHE A 37 7.02 14.47 -11.94
N LEU A 38 6.13 15.23 -11.30
CA LEU A 38 6.52 16.21 -10.29
C LEU A 38 7.15 15.57 -9.06
N ILE A 39 6.97 14.27 -8.86
CA ILE A 39 7.57 13.54 -7.75
C ILE A 39 9.11 13.61 -7.77
N TRP A 40 9.71 13.70 -8.96
CA TRP A 40 11.17 13.83 -9.13
C TRP A 40 11.77 15.15 -8.64
N VAL A 41 10.93 16.14 -8.34
CA VAL A 41 11.31 17.47 -7.81
C VAL A 41 10.58 17.83 -6.51
N SER A 42 9.72 16.96 -6.01
CA SER A 42 8.77 17.23 -4.92
C SER A 42 9.45 17.59 -3.60
N LEU A 43 10.63 17.05 -3.32
CA LEU A 43 11.37 17.27 -2.07
C LEU A 43 12.43 18.38 -2.19
N VAL A 44 12.58 19.01 -3.36
CA VAL A 44 13.55 20.08 -3.55
C VAL A 44 13.30 21.27 -2.61
N PRO A 45 12.06 21.77 -2.44
CA PRO A 45 11.81 22.85 -1.49
C PRO A 45 12.15 22.47 -0.04
N LEU A 46 11.88 21.21 0.39
CA LEU A 46 12.27 20.70 1.70
C LEU A 46 13.79 20.70 1.87
N GLY A 47 14.53 20.25 0.86
CA GLY A 47 15.99 20.25 0.88
C GLY A 47 16.57 21.65 1.01
N ILE A 48 16.01 22.62 0.30
CA ILE A 48 16.39 24.04 0.42
C ILE A 48 16.07 24.55 1.83
N ALA A 49 14.91 24.18 2.41
CA ALA A 49 14.52 24.56 3.76
C ALA A 49 15.49 24.05 4.83
N LEU A 50 16.05 22.87 4.66
CA LEU A 50 16.96 22.21 5.61
C LEU A 50 18.42 22.72 5.46
N TYR A 51 18.78 23.32 4.34
CA TYR A 51 20.14 23.84 4.12
C TYR A 51 20.49 24.94 5.12
N GLY A 52 21.65 24.80 5.81
CA GLY A 52 22.11 25.76 6.82
C GLY A 52 21.17 25.92 8.02
N ALA A 53 20.23 24.98 8.24
CA ALA A 53 19.39 24.95 9.42
C ALA A 53 20.16 24.37 10.62
N THR A 54 19.89 24.88 11.82
CA THR A 54 20.34 24.22 13.04
C THR A 54 19.60 22.92 13.26
N THR A 55 20.15 22.01 14.09
CA THR A 55 19.52 20.71 14.39
C THR A 55 18.08 20.87 14.91
N LYS A 56 17.81 21.86 15.77
CA LYS A 56 16.45 22.14 16.27
C LYS A 56 15.52 22.63 15.15
N GLN A 57 16.02 23.49 14.28
CA GLN A 57 15.26 23.95 13.11
C GLN A 57 14.99 22.82 12.13
N GLY A 58 15.97 21.93 11.90
CA GLY A 58 15.82 20.75 11.07
C GLY A 58 14.73 19.80 11.59
N ALA A 59 14.74 19.49 12.89
CA ALA A 59 13.70 18.70 13.52
C ALA A 59 12.30 19.34 13.38
N TRP A 60 12.19 20.64 13.61
CA TRP A 60 10.94 21.39 13.43
C TRP A 60 10.43 21.34 11.98
N VAL A 61 11.29 21.64 11.02
CA VAL A 61 10.94 21.63 9.58
C VAL A 61 10.51 20.24 9.13
N GLY A 62 11.24 19.19 9.53
CA GLY A 62 10.88 17.81 9.23
C GLY A 62 9.56 17.39 9.87
N GLY A 63 9.35 17.75 11.14
CA GLY A 63 8.09 17.49 11.85
C GLY A 63 6.90 18.19 11.21
N CYS A 64 7.02 19.48 10.88
CA CYS A 64 5.97 20.23 10.16
C CYS A 64 5.68 19.63 8.79
N PHE A 65 6.73 19.30 8.01
CA PHE A 65 6.58 18.62 6.73
C PHE A 65 5.78 17.32 6.86
N GLY A 66 6.22 16.42 7.75
CA GLY A 66 5.57 15.13 7.93
C GLY A 66 4.12 15.25 8.42
N THR A 67 3.85 16.12 9.38
CA THR A 67 2.50 16.34 9.90
C THR A 67 1.56 16.83 8.80
N ILE A 68 1.96 17.84 8.03
CA ILE A 68 1.12 18.41 6.98
C ILE A 68 0.99 17.45 5.81
N LEU A 69 2.04 16.69 5.49
CA LEU A 69 1.95 15.62 4.50
C LEU A 69 0.83 14.63 4.89
N TRP A 70 0.86 14.09 6.09
CA TRP A 70 -0.15 13.13 6.53
C TRP A 70 -1.56 13.75 6.65
N LEU A 71 -1.67 14.97 7.15
CA LEU A 71 -2.95 15.69 7.17
C LEU A 71 -3.53 15.84 5.76
N SER A 72 -2.69 16.15 4.77
CA SER A 72 -3.14 16.33 3.39
C SER A 72 -3.50 15.02 2.69
N GLN A 73 -2.78 13.93 2.98
CA GLN A 73 -3.03 12.62 2.36
C GLN A 73 -4.20 11.85 3.00
N THR A 74 -4.55 12.19 4.24
CA THR A 74 -5.60 11.51 5.02
C THR A 74 -6.66 12.49 5.52
N TRP A 75 -6.87 13.62 4.80
CA TRP A 75 -7.68 14.76 5.24
C TRP A 75 -9.11 14.39 5.69
N ASP A 76 -9.65 13.31 5.17
CA ASP A 76 -10.99 12.82 5.42
C ASP A 76 -11.04 11.51 6.26
N LEU A 77 -9.90 11.05 6.80
CA LEU A 77 -9.84 9.85 7.67
C LEU A 77 -10.70 10.02 8.94
N HIS A 78 -10.86 11.25 9.44
CA HIS A 78 -11.70 11.51 10.60
C HIS A 78 -13.16 11.09 10.37
N THR A 79 -13.67 11.15 9.13
CA THR A 79 -15.02 10.67 8.79
C THR A 79 -15.12 9.15 8.98
N THR A 80 -14.09 8.40 8.53
CA THR A 80 -14.01 6.95 8.76
C THR A 80 -14.06 6.62 10.26
N LEU A 81 -13.28 7.34 11.07
CA LEU A 81 -13.27 7.18 12.53
C LEU A 81 -14.60 7.55 13.18
N THR A 82 -15.36 8.46 12.59
CA THR A 82 -16.70 8.82 13.08
C THR A 82 -17.73 7.75 12.75
N TYR A 83 -17.73 7.26 11.51
CA TYR A 83 -18.81 6.37 11.04
C TYR A 83 -18.61 4.90 11.43
N HIS A 84 -17.36 4.39 11.44
CA HIS A 84 -17.14 2.96 11.63
C HIS A 84 -17.04 2.55 13.10
N PRO A 85 -16.10 3.05 13.92
CA PRO A 85 -16.12 2.76 15.34
C PRO A 85 -17.17 3.56 16.10
N GLY A 86 -17.83 4.54 15.46
CA GLY A 86 -18.89 5.35 16.07
C GLY A 86 -18.37 6.44 17.01
N LEU A 87 -17.15 6.92 16.81
CA LEU A 87 -16.59 8.00 17.62
C LEU A 87 -17.34 9.32 17.41
N PRO A 88 -17.54 10.12 18.48
CA PRO A 88 -17.94 11.51 18.34
C PRO A 88 -16.99 12.26 17.39
N TRP A 89 -17.53 13.09 16.49
CA TRP A 89 -16.76 13.76 15.43
C TRP A 89 -15.54 14.53 15.95
N TRP A 90 -15.62 15.16 17.10
CA TRP A 90 -14.52 15.93 17.70
C TRP A 90 -13.40 15.00 18.23
N ILE A 91 -13.74 13.82 18.77
CA ILE A 91 -12.76 12.80 19.15
C ILE A 91 -12.07 12.26 17.91
N SER A 92 -12.82 12.01 16.84
CA SER A 92 -12.28 11.53 15.55
C SER A 92 -11.25 12.50 14.98
N ILE A 93 -11.52 13.82 15.06
CA ILE A 93 -10.56 14.85 14.63
C ILE A 93 -9.29 14.83 15.49
N ILE A 94 -9.44 14.78 16.82
CA ILE A 94 -8.29 14.75 17.75
C ILE A 94 -7.44 13.50 17.50
N LEU A 95 -8.07 12.34 17.37
CA LEU A 95 -7.39 11.08 17.10
C LEU A 95 -6.69 11.10 15.73
N TRP A 96 -7.35 11.59 14.69
CA TRP A 96 -6.75 11.76 13.38
C TRP A 96 -5.51 12.67 13.42
N MET A 97 -5.60 13.84 14.07
CA MET A 97 -4.45 14.74 14.24
C MET A 97 -3.31 14.07 14.99
N PHE A 98 -3.62 13.33 16.06
CA PHE A 98 -2.64 12.58 16.84
C PHE A 98 -1.94 11.49 16.01
N LEU A 99 -2.69 10.75 15.20
CA LEU A 99 -2.13 9.75 14.27
C LEU A 99 -1.20 10.41 13.23
N CYS A 100 -1.57 11.58 12.70
CA CYS A 100 -0.70 12.33 11.78
C CYS A 100 0.58 12.82 12.46
N LEU A 101 0.53 13.23 13.72
CA LEU A 101 1.70 13.60 14.52
C LEU A 101 2.64 12.40 14.74
N ILE A 102 2.10 11.24 15.08
CA ILE A 102 2.90 10.00 15.20
C ILE A 102 3.54 9.64 13.87
N ALA A 103 2.77 9.68 12.79
CA ALA A 103 3.26 9.36 11.45
C ALA A 103 4.31 10.38 10.92
N SER A 104 4.43 11.55 11.56
CA SER A 104 5.44 12.54 11.23
C SER A 104 6.82 12.28 11.88
N ILE A 105 6.92 11.37 12.85
CA ILE A 105 8.15 11.08 13.59
C ILE A 105 9.35 10.73 12.68
N PRO A 106 9.23 9.89 11.65
CA PRO A 106 10.35 9.61 10.74
C PRO A 106 10.93 10.86 10.08
N TYR A 107 10.07 11.79 9.69
CA TYR A 107 10.46 13.04 9.03
C TYR A 107 11.10 14.06 10.01
N LEU A 108 10.62 14.08 11.26
CA LEU A 108 11.23 14.85 12.35
C LEU A 108 12.66 14.35 12.59
N ILE A 109 12.84 13.04 12.75
CA ILE A 109 14.16 12.40 12.94
C ILE A 109 15.04 12.64 11.73
N PHE A 110 14.50 12.53 10.51
CA PHE A 110 15.22 12.84 9.28
C PHE A 110 15.76 14.28 9.27
N GLY A 111 14.91 15.27 9.55
CA GLY A 111 15.30 16.69 9.58
C GLY A 111 16.35 16.97 10.65
N LEU A 112 16.24 16.33 11.82
CA LEU A 112 17.23 16.41 12.89
C LEU A 112 18.57 15.84 12.45
N LEU A 113 18.61 14.62 11.92
CA LEU A 113 19.85 13.93 11.58
C LEU A 113 20.56 14.57 10.39
N ILE A 114 19.85 14.93 9.33
CA ILE A 114 20.49 15.50 8.13
C ILE A 114 21.15 16.85 8.43
N THR A 115 20.53 17.68 9.29
CA THR A 115 21.11 18.96 9.71
C THR A 115 22.24 18.78 10.73
N HIS A 116 22.10 17.85 11.67
CA HIS A 116 23.16 17.51 12.62
C HIS A 116 24.42 16.96 11.93
N LEU A 117 24.26 16.10 10.94
CA LEU A 117 25.36 15.47 10.20
C LEU A 117 25.93 16.35 9.08
N HIS A 118 25.31 17.49 8.78
CA HIS A 118 25.66 18.41 7.68
C HIS A 118 25.78 17.72 6.31
N TRP A 119 24.96 16.69 6.05
CA TRP A 119 25.08 15.89 4.82
C TRP A 119 24.68 16.67 3.57
N ILE A 120 23.83 17.69 3.69
CA ILE A 120 23.51 18.59 2.57
C ILE A 120 24.76 19.33 2.06
N GLU A 121 25.78 19.48 2.90
CA GLU A 121 27.01 20.21 2.60
C GLU A 121 28.18 19.32 2.17
N LYS A 122 28.06 17.99 2.36
CA LYS A 122 29.14 17.03 2.11
C LYS A 122 29.11 16.42 0.70
N PRO A 123 30.28 16.02 0.16
CA PRO A 123 30.33 15.14 -1.00
C PRO A 123 29.55 13.85 -0.74
N ALA A 124 28.90 13.30 -1.75
CA ALA A 124 28.02 12.15 -1.66
C ALA A 124 26.80 12.30 -0.70
N GLY A 125 26.59 13.50 -0.14
CA GLY A 125 25.50 13.76 0.80
C GLY A 125 24.11 13.47 0.20
N ALA A 126 23.91 13.71 -1.09
CA ALA A 126 22.65 13.41 -1.77
C ALA A 126 22.28 11.92 -1.66
N PHE A 127 23.23 11.02 -1.90
CA PHE A 127 22.98 9.57 -1.80
C PHE A 127 22.76 9.13 -0.34
N ARG A 128 23.58 9.61 0.59
CA ARG A 128 23.43 9.35 2.02
C ARG A 128 22.06 9.79 2.55
N THR A 129 21.61 10.96 2.10
CA THR A 129 20.29 11.48 2.46
C THR A 129 19.16 10.60 1.95
N ALA A 130 19.29 10.08 0.73
CA ALA A 130 18.30 9.15 0.17
C ALA A 130 18.21 7.85 0.99
N LEU A 131 19.37 7.29 1.34
CA LEU A 131 19.42 6.09 2.18
C LEU A 131 18.81 6.34 3.57
N LEU A 132 19.13 7.47 4.21
CA LEU A 132 18.56 7.82 5.51
C LEU A 132 17.03 7.98 5.44
N TRP A 133 16.54 8.67 4.39
CA TRP A 133 15.10 8.84 4.20
C TRP A 133 14.38 7.51 4.09
N VAL A 134 14.83 6.65 3.18
CA VAL A 134 14.20 5.34 2.96
C VAL A 134 14.29 4.46 4.21
N GLY A 135 15.47 4.42 4.86
CA GLY A 135 15.63 3.68 6.11
C GLY A 135 14.68 4.14 7.21
N LEU A 136 14.50 5.45 7.41
CA LEU A 136 13.59 5.95 8.45
C LEU A 136 12.12 5.74 8.09
N THR A 137 11.73 5.90 6.83
CA THR A 137 10.32 5.82 6.43
C THR A 137 9.83 4.38 6.28
N GLU A 138 10.68 3.45 5.89
CA GLU A 138 10.30 2.04 5.68
C GLU A 138 10.49 1.17 6.94
N TRP A 139 11.43 1.51 7.83
CA TRP A 139 11.69 0.69 9.03
C TRP A 139 10.97 1.14 10.29
N ILE A 140 10.59 2.41 10.37
CA ILE A 140 9.74 2.85 11.48
C ILE A 140 8.32 2.37 11.17
N PRO A 141 7.73 1.53 12.03
CA PRO A 141 6.39 1.01 11.82
C PRO A 141 5.39 2.14 11.57
N SER A 142 4.67 2.05 10.47
CA SER A 142 3.64 2.99 10.06
C SER A 142 2.28 2.29 10.05
N LEU A 143 1.22 3.04 10.34
CA LEU A 143 -0.17 2.56 10.23
C LEU A 143 -0.57 2.27 8.77
N ALA A 144 0.09 2.93 7.82
CA ALA A 144 -0.08 2.68 6.40
C ALA A 144 1.29 2.76 5.72
N PRO A 145 1.82 1.66 5.15
CA PRO A 145 3.11 1.63 4.48
C PRO A 145 3.03 2.27 3.09
N VAL A 146 2.65 3.55 3.06
CA VAL A 146 2.46 4.32 1.83
C VAL A 146 3.58 5.36 1.72
N PHE A 147 4.30 5.31 0.59
CA PHE A 147 5.47 6.16 0.35
C PHE A 147 5.27 6.99 -0.92
N PRO A 148 5.95 8.14 -1.04
CA PRO A 148 5.88 8.99 -2.25
C PRO A 148 6.10 8.22 -3.55
N VAL A 149 6.93 7.19 -3.55
CA VAL A 149 7.22 6.37 -4.74
C VAL A 149 5.99 5.67 -5.33
N HIS A 150 4.97 5.38 -4.52
CA HIS A 150 3.74 4.73 -4.98
C HIS A 150 2.93 5.59 -5.97
N THR A 151 3.21 6.90 -6.09
CA THR A 151 2.61 7.76 -7.12
C THR A 151 2.96 7.30 -8.54
N LEU A 152 4.02 6.50 -8.69
CA LEU A 152 4.46 5.93 -9.97
C LEU A 152 3.72 4.64 -10.37
N SER A 153 2.76 4.17 -9.58
CA SER A 153 2.04 2.90 -9.78
C SER A 153 1.36 2.75 -11.14
N GLN A 154 0.96 3.85 -11.76
CA GLN A 154 0.28 3.84 -13.05
C GLN A 154 1.22 3.61 -14.25
N GLN A 155 2.53 3.58 -14.04
CA GLN A 155 3.52 3.52 -15.11
C GLN A 155 4.40 2.28 -14.97
N ALA A 156 4.00 1.18 -15.58
CA ALA A 156 4.66 -0.12 -15.49
C ALA A 156 6.16 -0.08 -15.81
N SER A 157 6.63 0.84 -16.67
CA SER A 157 8.06 0.99 -16.96
C SER A 157 8.90 1.35 -15.74
N TRP A 158 8.38 2.18 -14.82
CA TRP A 158 9.06 2.47 -13.56
C TRP A 158 9.06 1.28 -12.60
N LEU A 159 7.97 0.50 -12.63
CA LEU A 159 7.80 -0.65 -11.75
C LEU A 159 8.78 -1.80 -12.07
N GLN A 160 9.44 -1.79 -13.25
CA GLN A 160 10.45 -2.81 -13.53
C GLN A 160 11.65 -2.74 -12.57
N VAL A 161 11.98 -1.55 -12.04
CA VAL A 161 12.98 -1.42 -10.96
C VAL A 161 12.50 -2.12 -9.69
N VAL A 162 11.21 -2.02 -9.39
CA VAL A 162 10.59 -2.70 -8.23
C VAL A 162 10.64 -4.21 -8.41
N TYR A 163 10.34 -4.71 -9.61
CA TYR A 163 10.41 -6.14 -9.92
C TYR A 163 11.81 -6.76 -9.65
N TRP A 164 12.89 -6.03 -9.98
CA TRP A 164 14.26 -6.53 -9.84
C TRP A 164 14.92 -6.15 -8.51
N GLY A 165 14.56 -5.04 -7.92
CA GLY A 165 15.26 -4.48 -6.76
C GLY A 165 14.37 -4.09 -5.58
N GLY A 166 13.04 -4.29 -5.69
CA GLY A 166 12.04 -3.94 -4.69
C GLY A 166 11.68 -2.46 -4.62
N THR A 167 10.62 -2.18 -3.91
CA THR A 167 10.14 -0.82 -3.64
C THR A 167 11.23 0.09 -3.08
N PRO A 168 12.10 -0.34 -2.11
CA PRO A 168 13.16 0.51 -1.58
C PRO A 168 14.13 1.00 -2.65
N THR A 169 14.43 0.20 -3.67
CA THR A 169 15.38 0.60 -4.73
C THR A 169 14.86 1.78 -5.54
N LEU A 170 13.62 1.71 -6.01
CA LEU A 170 13.01 2.83 -6.74
C LEU A 170 12.84 4.05 -5.83
N HIS A 171 12.52 3.84 -4.56
CA HIS A 171 12.38 4.90 -3.56
C HIS A 171 13.71 5.64 -3.33
N VAL A 172 14.83 4.89 -3.13
CA VAL A 172 16.17 5.49 -3.02
C VAL A 172 16.53 6.30 -4.25
N LEU A 173 16.30 5.78 -5.46
CA LEU A 173 16.59 6.47 -6.71
C LEU A 173 15.79 7.79 -6.81
N LEU A 174 14.51 7.76 -6.48
CA LEU A 174 13.64 8.93 -6.47
C LEU A 174 14.15 10.00 -5.51
N ILE A 175 14.42 9.63 -4.26
CA ILE A 175 14.92 10.56 -3.24
C ILE A 175 16.30 11.08 -3.62
N TRP A 176 17.19 10.21 -4.12
CA TRP A 176 18.52 10.61 -4.54
C TRP A 176 18.49 11.69 -5.64
N ILE A 177 17.65 11.56 -6.65
CA ILE A 177 17.49 12.57 -7.70
C ILE A 177 17.02 13.91 -7.10
N ASN A 178 16.01 13.90 -6.24
CA ASN A 178 15.57 15.13 -5.55
C ASN A 178 16.74 15.81 -4.83
N TRP A 179 17.57 15.07 -4.12
CA TRP A 179 18.71 15.62 -3.39
C TRP A 179 19.89 15.99 -4.29
N LEU A 180 20.08 15.35 -5.43
CA LEU A 180 21.03 15.82 -6.44
C LEU A 180 20.64 17.19 -6.99
N ILE A 181 19.34 17.43 -7.21
CA ILE A 181 18.84 18.75 -7.63
C ILE A 181 19.11 19.79 -6.55
N VAL A 182 18.82 19.49 -5.27
CA VAL A 182 19.14 20.39 -4.14
C VAL A 182 20.62 20.73 -4.11
N HIS A 183 21.50 19.73 -4.17
CA HIS A 183 22.95 19.92 -4.18
C HIS A 183 23.41 20.76 -5.39
N SER A 184 22.86 20.53 -6.56
CA SER A 184 23.18 21.29 -7.77
C SER A 184 22.76 22.74 -7.63
N PHE A 185 21.55 23.00 -7.13
CA PHE A 185 21.04 24.34 -6.91
C PHE A 185 21.88 25.14 -5.89
N LEU A 186 22.26 24.51 -4.79
CA LEU A 186 22.99 25.16 -3.70
C LEU A 186 24.48 25.40 -4.02
N ARG A 187 25.06 24.61 -4.93
CA ARG A 187 26.50 24.62 -5.22
C ARG A 187 26.88 24.99 -6.65
N PHE A 188 25.93 25.39 -7.50
CA PHE A 188 26.17 25.59 -8.92
C PHE A 188 27.30 26.62 -9.21
N LYS A 189 27.63 27.53 -8.27
CA LYS A 189 28.68 28.53 -8.41
C LYS A 189 30.07 28.06 -7.94
N LEU A 190 30.18 26.91 -7.27
CA LEU A 190 31.40 26.51 -6.58
C LEU A 190 32.25 25.48 -7.35
N ASP A 191 31.61 24.57 -8.11
CA ASP A 191 32.32 23.50 -8.81
C ASP A 191 31.56 23.08 -10.09
N TYR A 192 32.01 23.61 -11.24
CA TYR A 192 31.40 23.29 -12.54
C TYR A 192 31.45 21.81 -12.91
N ARG A 193 32.51 21.07 -12.52
CA ARG A 193 32.64 19.65 -12.87
C ARG A 193 31.59 18.82 -12.10
N ARG A 194 31.40 19.11 -10.81
CA ARG A 194 30.38 18.45 -10.02
C ARG A 194 28.97 18.81 -10.50
N LEU A 195 28.72 20.07 -10.76
CA LEU A 195 27.44 20.51 -11.33
C LEU A 195 27.12 19.73 -12.60
N ARG A 196 28.04 19.67 -13.55
CA ARG A 196 27.88 18.93 -14.80
C ARG A 196 27.56 17.45 -14.52
N ASN A 197 28.28 16.79 -13.63
CA ASN A 197 28.08 15.39 -13.30
C ASN A 197 26.69 15.16 -12.65
N HIS A 198 26.26 16.04 -11.74
CA HIS A 198 24.92 15.97 -11.18
C HIS A 198 23.84 16.15 -12.24
N LEU A 199 23.96 17.12 -13.13
CA LEU A 199 23.01 17.36 -14.21
C LEU A 199 22.93 16.16 -15.17
N ILE A 200 24.06 15.51 -15.44
CA ILE A 200 24.10 14.25 -16.20
C ILE A 200 23.28 13.17 -15.46
N LEU A 201 23.54 12.95 -14.17
CA LEU A 201 22.81 11.94 -13.38
C LEU A 201 21.31 12.24 -13.30
N ILE A 202 20.94 13.51 -13.03
CA ILE A 202 19.54 13.94 -12.95
C ILE A 202 18.80 13.69 -14.27
N ALA A 203 19.45 13.96 -15.40
CA ALA A 203 18.84 13.79 -16.71
C ALA A 203 18.81 12.31 -17.16
N PHE A 204 19.92 11.59 -16.96
CA PHE A 204 20.09 10.27 -17.54
C PHE A 204 19.51 9.12 -16.69
N ILE A 205 19.57 9.19 -15.35
CA ILE A 205 19.06 8.09 -14.52
C ILE A 205 17.57 7.82 -14.76
N PRO A 206 16.66 8.82 -14.71
CA PRO A 206 15.24 8.58 -15.01
C PRO A 206 15.03 8.06 -16.43
N VAL A 207 15.74 8.63 -17.42
CA VAL A 207 15.62 8.21 -18.82
C VAL A 207 16.09 6.77 -19.01
N ILE A 208 17.22 6.38 -18.43
CA ILE A 208 17.76 5.02 -18.51
C ILE A 208 16.79 4.04 -17.87
N ILE A 209 16.30 4.33 -16.66
CA ILE A 209 15.36 3.46 -15.93
C ILE A 209 14.08 3.28 -16.74
N PHE A 210 13.49 4.37 -17.21
CA PHE A 210 12.26 4.31 -17.99
C PHE A 210 12.44 3.54 -19.30
N SER A 211 13.54 3.80 -20.04
CA SER A 211 13.84 3.13 -21.31
C SER A 211 14.13 1.64 -21.10
N TRP A 212 14.91 1.32 -20.07
CA TRP A 212 15.20 -0.07 -19.71
C TRP A 212 13.93 -0.79 -19.27
N GLY A 213 13.11 -0.17 -18.42
CA GLY A 213 11.84 -0.77 -17.98
C GLY A 213 10.87 -0.97 -19.15
N SER A 214 10.81 -0.03 -20.09
CA SER A 214 10.02 -0.19 -21.32
C SER A 214 10.54 -1.33 -22.20
N TYR A 215 11.85 -1.51 -22.29
CA TYR A 215 12.47 -2.64 -22.98
C TYR A 215 12.15 -3.98 -22.30
N GLU A 216 12.25 -4.06 -20.96
CA GLU A 216 11.90 -5.26 -20.19
C GLU A 216 10.44 -5.69 -20.37
N LEU A 217 9.52 -4.73 -20.43
CA LEU A 217 8.10 -5.01 -20.70
C LEU A 217 7.87 -5.62 -22.10
N GLN A 218 8.65 -5.20 -23.09
CA GLN A 218 8.56 -5.75 -24.46
C GLN A 218 9.20 -7.14 -24.57
N ARG A 219 10.25 -7.38 -23.77
CA ARG A 219 11.02 -8.64 -23.79
C ARG A 219 10.34 -9.79 -23.04
N SER A 220 9.31 -9.53 -22.24
CA SER A 220 8.64 -10.54 -21.41
C SER A 220 8.30 -11.79 -22.22
N ASN A 221 8.93 -12.92 -21.87
CA ASN A 221 8.76 -14.21 -22.56
C ASN A 221 7.39 -14.79 -22.21
N LYS A 222 6.43 -14.69 -23.10
CA LYS A 222 5.06 -15.19 -22.92
C LYS A 222 4.96 -16.72 -22.88
N GLU A 223 6.00 -17.42 -23.31
CA GLU A 223 6.02 -18.90 -23.42
C GLU A 223 6.05 -19.62 -22.06
N LEU A 224 6.42 -18.92 -20.97
CA LEU A 224 6.52 -19.49 -19.61
C LEU A 224 5.29 -19.16 -18.75
N TYR A 225 4.15 -18.84 -19.35
CA TYR A 225 2.95 -18.44 -18.64
C TYR A 225 1.77 -19.36 -18.96
N GLN A 226 1.05 -19.74 -17.90
CA GLN A 226 -0.28 -20.33 -18.03
C GLN A 226 -1.32 -19.22 -18.23
N GLU A 227 -2.20 -19.37 -19.21
CA GLU A 227 -3.34 -18.47 -19.39
C GLU A 227 -4.43 -18.84 -18.37
N LEU A 228 -5.04 -17.83 -17.75
CA LEU A 228 -6.17 -17.99 -16.85
C LEU A 228 -7.22 -16.94 -17.21
N GLN A 229 -8.43 -17.38 -17.59
CA GLN A 229 -9.56 -16.49 -17.89
C GLN A 229 -10.43 -16.36 -16.65
N ILE A 230 -10.52 -15.17 -16.06
CA ILE A 230 -11.29 -14.93 -14.85
C ILE A 230 -12.45 -13.97 -15.06
N GLY A 231 -13.49 -14.15 -14.25
CA GLY A 231 -14.54 -13.16 -14.05
C GLY A 231 -14.37 -12.45 -12.70
N TRP A 232 -14.65 -11.16 -12.66
CA TRP A 232 -14.66 -10.40 -11.42
C TRP A 232 -15.88 -9.49 -11.34
N VAL A 233 -16.38 -9.28 -10.12
CA VAL A 233 -17.59 -8.49 -9.86
C VAL A 233 -17.31 -7.45 -8.79
N GLN A 234 -17.49 -6.18 -9.13
CA GLN A 234 -17.52 -5.03 -8.22
C GLN A 234 -18.99 -4.61 -8.05
N PRO A 235 -19.67 -4.97 -6.95
CA PRO A 235 -21.11 -4.78 -6.85
C PRO A 235 -21.54 -3.36 -6.49
N ASN A 236 -20.65 -2.57 -5.90
CA ASN A 236 -20.92 -1.21 -5.39
C ASN A 236 -22.03 -1.17 -4.35
N PHE A 237 -22.00 -2.06 -3.38
CA PHE A 237 -22.94 -2.00 -2.27
C PHE A 237 -22.53 -0.93 -1.27
N THR A 238 -23.51 -0.21 -0.74
CA THR A 238 -23.29 0.76 0.36
C THR A 238 -22.67 0.05 1.57
N SER A 239 -21.57 0.59 2.05
CA SER A 239 -20.52 -0.16 2.74
C SER A 239 -20.83 -0.55 4.17
N ILE A 240 -21.93 -0.14 4.78
CA ILE A 240 -22.16 -0.40 6.19
C ILE A 240 -23.56 -0.96 6.39
N PRO A 241 -23.68 -2.29 6.51
CA PRO A 241 -24.82 -2.83 7.18
C PRO A 241 -24.68 -2.47 8.67
N ASN A 242 -25.53 -1.62 9.14
CA ASN A 242 -25.83 -1.51 10.56
C ASN A 242 -26.98 -2.49 10.89
N GLU A 243 -27.30 -2.67 12.18
CA GLU A 243 -28.42 -3.53 12.61
C GLU A 243 -29.75 -3.08 11.99
N GLU A 244 -29.88 -1.79 11.61
CA GLU A 244 -31.06 -1.22 10.98
C GLU A 244 -31.14 -1.52 9.47
N ASN A 245 -30.05 -1.91 8.84
CA ASN A 245 -29.98 -2.22 7.42
C ASN A 245 -29.28 -3.57 7.20
N PRO A 246 -29.91 -4.70 7.58
CA PRO A 246 -29.36 -6.00 7.32
C PRO A 246 -29.16 -6.16 5.82
N VAL A 247 -28.14 -6.92 5.44
CA VAL A 247 -27.90 -7.29 4.04
C VAL A 247 -29.19 -7.73 3.41
N SER A 248 -29.65 -6.98 2.48
CA SER A 248 -30.88 -7.34 1.79
C SER A 248 -30.61 -8.59 0.96
N LYS A 249 -31.58 -9.49 0.91
CA LYS A 249 -31.56 -10.61 -0.05
C LYS A 249 -31.26 -10.12 -1.46
N ASP A 250 -31.65 -8.90 -1.77
CA ASP A 250 -31.45 -8.24 -3.06
C ASP A 250 -29.96 -8.01 -3.41
N GLN A 251 -29.10 -7.76 -2.42
CA GLN A 251 -27.64 -7.61 -2.67
C GLN A 251 -27.01 -8.94 -3.10
N LEU A 252 -27.33 -10.04 -2.41
CA LEU A 252 -26.87 -11.36 -2.82
C LEU A 252 -27.42 -11.76 -4.19
N LEU A 253 -28.71 -11.56 -4.41
CA LEU A 253 -29.34 -11.88 -5.70
C LEU A 253 -28.74 -11.04 -6.83
N SER A 254 -28.44 -9.75 -6.58
CA SER A 254 -27.73 -8.91 -7.54
C SER A 254 -26.35 -9.44 -7.89
N LEU A 255 -25.56 -9.86 -6.88
CA LEU A 255 -24.23 -10.40 -7.07
C LEU A 255 -24.23 -11.73 -7.83
N LEU A 256 -25.15 -12.62 -7.47
CA LEU A 256 -25.37 -13.90 -8.18
C LEU A 256 -25.80 -13.67 -9.63
N LYS A 257 -26.73 -12.72 -9.86
CA LYS A 257 -27.20 -12.35 -11.20
C LYS A 257 -26.04 -11.84 -12.06
N GLN A 258 -25.27 -10.86 -11.58
CA GLN A 258 -24.12 -10.31 -12.29
C GLN A 258 -23.08 -11.40 -12.62
N SER A 259 -22.81 -12.31 -11.69
CA SER A 259 -21.90 -13.44 -11.91
C SER A 259 -22.44 -14.42 -12.97
N THR A 260 -23.73 -14.70 -12.94
CA THR A 260 -24.39 -15.58 -13.92
C THR A 260 -24.33 -14.97 -15.33
N GLU A 261 -24.72 -13.69 -15.47
CA GLU A 261 -24.66 -12.95 -16.74
C GLU A 261 -23.23 -12.93 -17.29
N LEU A 262 -22.24 -12.74 -16.42
CA LEU A 262 -20.84 -12.74 -16.80
C LEU A 262 -20.39 -14.09 -17.37
N ILE A 263 -20.70 -15.20 -16.71
CA ILE A 263 -20.36 -16.55 -17.15
C ILE A 263 -21.10 -16.91 -18.45
N GLN A 264 -22.35 -16.50 -18.58
CA GLN A 264 -23.12 -16.71 -19.81
C GLN A 264 -22.53 -15.92 -21.00
N SER A 265 -21.98 -14.73 -20.75
CA SER A 265 -21.36 -13.90 -21.78
C SER A 265 -20.00 -14.40 -22.22
N ASP A 266 -19.26 -15.08 -21.34
CA ASP A 266 -17.94 -15.66 -21.63
C ASP A 266 -17.80 -17.04 -20.99
N PRO A 267 -18.14 -18.12 -21.74
CA PRO A 267 -18.02 -19.50 -21.26
C PRO A 267 -16.58 -19.98 -20.95
N LYS A 268 -15.58 -19.20 -21.33
CA LYS A 268 -14.16 -19.50 -21.06
C LYS A 268 -13.74 -19.15 -19.65
N ILE A 269 -14.57 -18.45 -18.88
CA ILE A 269 -14.27 -18.13 -17.48
C ILE A 269 -14.01 -19.42 -16.70
N GLU A 270 -12.86 -19.47 -16.04
CA GLU A 270 -12.41 -20.59 -15.22
C GLU A 270 -12.74 -20.39 -13.75
N ALA A 271 -12.84 -19.13 -13.28
CA ALA A 271 -13.20 -18.78 -11.90
C ALA A 271 -13.83 -17.40 -11.80
N VAL A 272 -14.65 -17.19 -10.77
CA VAL A 272 -15.25 -15.89 -10.43
C VAL A 272 -14.67 -15.38 -9.11
N PHE A 273 -14.35 -14.07 -9.08
CA PHE A 273 -13.76 -13.39 -7.94
C PHE A 273 -14.68 -12.29 -7.42
N TRP A 274 -15.05 -12.39 -6.15
CA TRP A 274 -15.82 -11.37 -5.43
C TRP A 274 -14.91 -10.52 -4.53
N PRO A 275 -15.35 -9.33 -4.09
CA PRO A 275 -14.59 -8.49 -3.16
C PRO A 275 -14.68 -8.99 -1.72
N GLU A 276 -13.98 -8.27 -0.81
CA GLU A 276 -14.05 -8.51 0.63
C GLU A 276 -15.46 -8.22 1.14
N VAL A 277 -16.04 -9.19 1.82
CA VAL A 277 -17.32 -9.08 2.54
C VAL A 277 -18.25 -8.06 1.87
N PRO A 278 -18.71 -8.33 0.64
CA PRO A 278 -19.61 -7.40 -0.05
C PRO A 278 -20.94 -7.22 0.70
N PHE A 279 -21.23 -8.15 1.59
CA PHE A 279 -22.30 -8.12 2.59
C PHE A 279 -21.86 -8.95 3.81
N PRO A 280 -22.36 -8.69 5.05
CA PRO A 280 -22.00 -9.44 6.23
C PRO A 280 -22.61 -10.84 6.15
N LEU A 281 -21.96 -11.72 5.41
CA LEU A 281 -22.30 -13.13 5.35
C LEU A 281 -21.59 -13.86 6.48
N SER A 282 -22.34 -14.22 7.53
CA SER A 282 -21.88 -15.28 8.41
C SER A 282 -22.10 -16.62 7.70
N TRP A 283 -21.01 -17.24 7.25
CA TRP A 283 -21.09 -18.51 6.54
C TRP A 283 -21.75 -19.62 7.39
N VAL A 284 -21.70 -19.47 8.70
CA VAL A 284 -22.29 -20.46 9.64
C VAL A 284 -23.78 -20.19 9.87
N ASP A 285 -24.19 -18.94 10.07
CA ASP A 285 -25.52 -18.61 10.55
C ASP A 285 -26.56 -18.45 9.43
N GLN A 286 -26.14 -18.17 8.21
CA GLN A 286 -27.02 -17.86 7.07
C GLN A 286 -27.14 -19.05 6.11
N ALA A 287 -27.84 -20.10 6.54
CA ALA A 287 -27.98 -21.35 5.77
C ALA A 287 -28.67 -21.16 4.41
N GLU A 288 -29.67 -20.29 4.31
CA GLU A 288 -30.41 -20.01 3.07
C GLU A 288 -29.49 -19.35 2.02
N GLN A 289 -28.76 -18.29 2.39
CA GLN A 289 -27.85 -17.58 1.49
C GLN A 289 -26.71 -18.50 1.04
N ARG A 290 -26.15 -19.29 1.95
CA ARG A 290 -25.15 -20.29 1.63
C ARG A 290 -25.67 -21.34 0.62
N GLN A 291 -26.92 -21.76 0.74
CA GLN A 291 -27.53 -22.70 -0.21
C GLN A 291 -27.70 -22.04 -1.59
N GLN A 292 -28.15 -20.79 -1.65
CA GLN A 292 -28.29 -20.06 -2.91
C GLN A 292 -26.94 -19.92 -3.64
N ILE A 293 -25.88 -19.57 -2.91
CA ILE A 293 -24.51 -19.49 -3.47
C ILE A 293 -24.08 -20.87 -4.01
N ARG A 294 -24.28 -21.93 -3.23
CA ARG A 294 -23.92 -23.30 -3.66
C ARG A 294 -24.67 -23.74 -4.91
N GLN A 295 -25.96 -23.47 -4.97
CA GLN A 295 -26.79 -23.78 -6.15
C GLN A 295 -26.27 -23.05 -7.39
N ALA A 296 -26.02 -21.76 -7.29
CA ALA A 296 -25.47 -20.98 -8.38
C ALA A 296 -24.10 -21.52 -8.86
N ILE A 297 -23.19 -21.84 -7.95
CA ILE A 297 -21.87 -22.42 -8.29
C ILE A 297 -22.01 -23.75 -9.04
N VAL A 298 -22.93 -24.62 -8.59
CA VAL A 298 -23.20 -25.89 -9.26
C VAL A 298 -23.78 -25.67 -10.65
N GLU A 299 -24.66 -24.68 -10.84
CA GLU A 299 -25.18 -24.29 -12.17
C GLU A 299 -24.10 -23.72 -13.07
N TRP A 300 -23.22 -22.88 -12.52
CA TRP A 300 -22.10 -22.30 -13.26
C TRP A 300 -21.04 -23.32 -13.70
N GLN A 301 -20.87 -24.38 -12.91
CA GLN A 301 -19.76 -25.33 -13.06
C GLN A 301 -18.39 -24.62 -13.00
N ARG A 302 -18.29 -23.56 -12.20
CA ARG A 302 -17.10 -22.73 -12.02
C ARG A 302 -16.88 -22.42 -10.55
N PRO A 303 -15.62 -22.45 -10.06
CA PRO A 303 -15.31 -22.08 -8.68
C PRO A 303 -15.53 -20.60 -8.42
N LEU A 304 -15.90 -20.30 -7.17
CA LEU A 304 -16.06 -18.96 -6.64
C LEU A 304 -15.01 -18.68 -5.56
N PHE A 305 -14.33 -17.56 -5.70
CA PHE A 305 -13.47 -16.96 -4.67
C PHE A 305 -14.24 -15.84 -3.98
N MET A 306 -14.49 -15.98 -2.68
CA MET A 306 -15.24 -15.03 -1.88
C MET A 306 -14.68 -14.88 -0.47
N VAL A 307 -15.00 -13.76 0.18
CA VAL A 307 -14.68 -13.53 1.59
C VAL A 307 -15.96 -13.54 2.41
N SER A 308 -15.92 -14.19 3.56
CA SER A 308 -17.03 -14.26 4.51
C SER A 308 -16.55 -14.16 5.95
N SER A 309 -17.44 -13.80 6.85
CA SER A 309 -17.18 -13.92 8.28
C SER A 309 -17.55 -15.34 8.74
N THR A 310 -16.68 -15.97 9.51
CA THR A 310 -16.97 -17.26 10.13
C THR A 310 -16.76 -17.19 11.64
N VAL A 311 -17.58 -17.91 12.37
CA VAL A 311 -17.38 -18.11 13.83
C VAL A 311 -16.59 -19.39 13.98
N ASP A 312 -15.42 -19.29 14.60
CA ASP A 312 -14.72 -20.48 15.04
C ASP A 312 -15.22 -20.82 16.43
N ASN A 313 -15.86 -22.01 16.54
CA ASN A 313 -16.33 -22.65 17.75
C ASN A 313 -16.64 -21.67 18.91
N PRO A 314 -17.89 -21.53 19.38
CA PRO A 314 -18.30 -20.48 20.30
C PRO A 314 -17.64 -20.66 21.68
N LYS A 315 -16.35 -20.49 21.78
CA LYS A 315 -15.68 -20.23 23.07
C LYS A 315 -16.04 -18.80 23.45
N VAL A 316 -17.03 -18.71 24.33
CA VAL A 316 -17.43 -17.53 25.04
C VAL A 316 -16.18 -16.83 25.62
N ILE A 317 -15.67 -15.84 24.91
CA ILE A 317 -14.63 -14.96 25.44
C ILE A 317 -15.35 -13.88 26.26
N ARG A 318 -15.35 -14.05 27.58
CA ARG A 318 -15.85 -13.10 28.60
C ARG A 318 -17.14 -12.36 28.20
N GLY A 319 -18.28 -12.96 28.54
CA GLY A 319 -19.58 -12.28 28.49
C GLY A 319 -20.18 -12.22 27.09
N GLU A 320 -20.69 -13.35 26.58
CA GLU A 320 -21.70 -13.51 25.49
C GLU A 320 -21.47 -12.80 24.14
N GLN A 321 -20.28 -12.33 23.79
CA GLN A 321 -20.03 -11.79 22.46
C GLN A 321 -19.17 -12.75 21.63
N PHE A 322 -19.69 -13.16 20.47
CA PHE A 322 -18.99 -14.00 19.49
C PHE A 322 -17.81 -13.24 18.91
N ALA A 323 -16.66 -13.92 18.77
CA ALA A 323 -15.54 -13.43 18.00
C ALA A 323 -15.59 -14.06 16.61
N TYR A 324 -15.27 -13.29 15.59
CA TYR A 324 -15.37 -13.68 14.19
C TYR A 324 -13.99 -13.75 13.55
N TYR A 325 -13.87 -14.60 12.54
CA TYR A 325 -12.75 -14.55 11.60
C TYR A 325 -13.20 -13.95 10.27
N ASN A 326 -12.35 -13.17 9.65
CA ASN A 326 -12.50 -12.73 8.27
C ASN A 326 -11.80 -13.76 7.39
N VAL A 327 -12.53 -14.47 6.54
CA VAL A 327 -12.03 -15.68 5.86
C VAL A 327 -12.25 -15.60 4.37
N ALA A 328 -11.18 -15.70 3.61
CA ALA A 328 -11.20 -15.94 2.18
C ALA A 328 -11.43 -17.43 1.91
N GLN A 329 -12.34 -17.75 1.01
CA GLN A 329 -12.73 -19.11 0.69
C GLN A 329 -12.70 -19.35 -0.82
N MET A 330 -12.23 -20.53 -1.22
CA MET A 330 -12.44 -21.08 -2.55
C MET A 330 -13.51 -22.15 -2.47
N ILE A 331 -14.62 -21.91 -3.12
CA ILE A 331 -15.73 -22.86 -3.26
C ILE A 331 -15.62 -23.47 -4.65
N GLY A 332 -15.33 -24.77 -4.70
CA GLY A 332 -15.17 -25.49 -5.98
C GLY A 332 -16.48 -25.60 -6.77
N SER A 333 -16.39 -25.99 -8.03
CA SER A 333 -17.50 -26.13 -8.97
C SER A 333 -18.65 -27.05 -8.49
N THR A 334 -18.38 -27.89 -7.48
CA THR A 334 -19.38 -28.74 -6.81
C THR A 334 -20.12 -28.05 -5.66
N GLY A 335 -19.86 -26.76 -5.39
CA GLY A 335 -20.44 -26.00 -4.28
C GLY A 335 -19.86 -26.35 -2.89
N ILE A 336 -18.74 -27.08 -2.84
CA ILE A 336 -18.03 -27.43 -1.61
C ILE A 336 -16.84 -26.51 -1.40
N VAL A 337 -16.67 -26.00 -0.17
CA VAL A 337 -15.46 -25.24 0.21
C VAL A 337 -14.24 -26.17 0.13
N ARG A 338 -13.30 -25.85 -0.73
CA ARG A 338 -12.08 -26.63 -0.96
C ARG A 338 -10.92 -26.18 -0.10
N ALA A 339 -10.82 -24.86 0.10
CA ALA A 339 -9.79 -24.25 0.92
C ALA A 339 -10.28 -22.92 1.51
N SER A 340 -9.68 -22.55 2.61
CA SER A 340 -9.93 -21.26 3.27
C SER A 340 -8.66 -20.70 3.87
N GLN A 341 -8.56 -19.38 3.87
CA GLN A 341 -7.48 -18.62 4.50
C GLN A 341 -8.07 -17.55 5.40
N THR A 342 -7.62 -17.51 6.64
CA THR A 342 -8.05 -16.54 7.63
C THR A 342 -7.15 -15.31 7.61
N LYS A 343 -7.73 -14.12 7.68
CA LYS A 343 -7.01 -12.86 7.73
C LYS A 343 -6.09 -12.79 8.93
N GLN A 344 -4.80 -12.54 8.70
CA GLN A 344 -3.77 -12.48 9.74
C GLN A 344 -3.54 -11.04 10.24
N LYS A 345 -3.59 -10.05 9.35
CA LYS A 345 -3.33 -8.64 9.66
C LYS A 345 -4.64 -7.86 9.68
N LEU A 346 -5.11 -7.60 10.89
CA LEU A 346 -6.37 -6.88 11.12
C LEU A 346 -6.15 -5.37 11.14
N VAL A 347 -7.17 -4.63 10.71
CA VAL A 347 -7.16 -3.16 10.72
C VAL A 347 -7.43 -2.66 12.14
N PRO A 348 -6.49 -1.91 12.75
CA PRO A 348 -6.69 -1.32 14.07
C PRO A 348 -7.92 -0.41 14.10
N PHE A 349 -8.67 -0.44 15.19
CA PHE A 349 -9.92 0.30 15.43
C PHE A 349 -11.09 -0.06 14.51
N GLY A 350 -10.86 -0.73 13.40
CA GLY A 350 -11.91 -1.20 12.49
C GLY A 350 -12.30 -2.66 12.73
N GLU A 351 -11.31 -3.52 12.85
CA GLU A 351 -11.51 -4.97 13.01
C GLU A 351 -11.18 -5.46 14.42
N TYR A 352 -10.35 -4.74 15.16
CA TYR A 352 -10.03 -5.00 16.57
C TYR A 352 -9.67 -3.70 17.29
N LEU A 353 -9.74 -3.69 18.64
CA LEU A 353 -9.30 -2.55 19.45
C LEU A 353 -7.92 -2.82 20.04
N PRO A 354 -6.87 -2.06 19.62
CA PRO A 354 -5.56 -2.16 20.24
C PRO A 354 -5.63 -1.85 21.74
N GLY A 355 -5.09 -2.75 22.58
CA GLY A 355 -5.06 -2.58 24.03
C GLY A 355 -6.36 -2.93 24.76
N GLU A 356 -7.39 -3.46 24.08
CA GLU A 356 -8.67 -3.85 24.73
C GLU A 356 -8.46 -4.82 25.90
N GLU A 357 -7.48 -5.71 25.80
CA GLU A 357 -7.17 -6.68 26.86
C GLU A 357 -6.70 -5.99 28.15
N SER A 358 -5.98 -4.86 28.01
CA SER A 358 -5.46 -4.08 29.13
C SER A 358 -6.40 -2.96 29.58
N PHE A 359 -7.20 -2.44 28.67
CA PHE A 359 -8.07 -1.28 28.86
C PHE A 359 -9.51 -1.59 28.41
N SER A 360 -10.22 -2.37 29.22
CA SER A 360 -11.58 -2.85 28.90
C SER A 360 -12.60 -1.72 28.63
N PHE A 361 -12.39 -0.54 29.23
CA PHE A 361 -13.24 0.65 29.02
C PHE A 361 -13.23 1.16 27.56
N LEU A 362 -12.20 0.80 26.78
CA LEU A 362 -12.15 1.17 25.35
C LEU A 362 -13.35 0.63 24.58
N ARG A 363 -13.87 -0.52 24.98
CA ARG A 363 -15.05 -1.12 24.37
C ARG A 363 -16.32 -0.32 24.64
N ASP A 364 -16.44 0.26 25.83
CA ASP A 364 -17.59 1.10 26.18
C ASP A 364 -17.61 2.40 25.37
N TRP A 365 -16.42 2.88 25.00
CA TRP A 365 -16.27 4.07 24.16
C TRP A 365 -16.41 3.81 22.68
N LEU A 366 -16.12 2.58 22.25
CA LEU A 366 -16.09 2.13 20.85
C LEU A 366 -16.97 0.88 20.67
N PRO A 367 -18.27 0.97 20.95
CA PRO A 367 -19.16 -0.19 20.95
C PRO A 367 -19.30 -0.85 19.57
N ASN A 368 -19.15 -0.06 18.50
CA ASN A 368 -19.28 -0.53 17.12
C ASN A 368 -17.99 -1.15 16.54
N ALA A 369 -16.86 -1.07 17.26
CA ALA A 369 -15.64 -1.72 16.81
C ALA A 369 -15.82 -3.24 16.79
N ARG A 370 -15.49 -3.85 15.64
CA ARG A 370 -15.64 -5.29 15.44
C ARG A 370 -14.67 -6.09 16.31
N ARG A 371 -14.97 -7.35 16.51
CA ARG A 371 -14.11 -8.32 17.21
C ARG A 371 -13.72 -9.45 16.26
N TYR A 372 -12.79 -9.14 15.37
CA TYR A 372 -12.16 -10.18 14.57
C TYR A 372 -10.95 -10.75 15.31
N LEU A 373 -10.71 -12.04 15.07
CA LEU A 373 -9.54 -12.76 15.54
C LEU A 373 -8.51 -12.86 14.42
N HIS A 374 -7.23 -12.80 14.82
CA HIS A 374 -6.12 -13.00 13.91
C HIS A 374 -6.01 -14.45 13.45
N GLY A 375 -5.83 -14.67 12.14
CA GLY A 375 -5.42 -15.96 11.61
C GLY A 375 -3.99 -16.29 12.01
N SER A 376 -3.69 -17.58 12.11
CA SER A 376 -2.37 -18.07 12.53
C SER A 376 -1.47 -18.48 11.37
N GLU A 377 -2.05 -19.00 10.28
CA GLU A 377 -1.31 -19.62 9.18
C GLU A 377 -1.80 -19.13 7.82
N LEU A 378 -0.87 -19.12 6.85
CA LEU A 378 -1.19 -18.86 5.46
C LEU A 378 -1.57 -20.17 4.78
N ASN A 379 -2.78 -20.23 4.23
CA ASN A 379 -3.24 -21.33 3.40
C ASN A 379 -3.53 -20.82 1.99
N LEU A 380 -2.76 -21.25 0.99
CA LEU A 380 -3.05 -20.90 -0.39
C LEU A 380 -4.36 -21.52 -0.85
N LEU A 381 -5.11 -20.79 -1.65
CA LEU A 381 -6.34 -21.25 -2.26
C LEU A 381 -6.00 -21.90 -3.63
N PRO A 382 -6.34 -23.18 -3.85
CA PRO A 382 -6.04 -23.86 -5.11
C PRO A 382 -6.97 -23.39 -6.23
N MET A 383 -6.44 -23.30 -7.44
CA MET A 383 -7.24 -23.34 -8.67
C MET A 383 -7.44 -24.79 -9.10
N GLU A 384 -8.55 -25.10 -9.78
CA GLU A 384 -8.81 -26.45 -10.27
C GLU A 384 -7.74 -26.94 -11.25
N GLU A 385 -7.05 -26.04 -11.93
CA GLU A 385 -5.97 -26.33 -12.88
C GLU A 385 -4.53 -26.25 -12.29
N GLY A 386 -4.39 -26.24 -10.97
CA GLY A 386 -3.11 -26.40 -10.29
C GLY A 386 -2.36 -25.13 -9.93
N SER A 387 -2.88 -23.94 -10.25
CA SER A 387 -2.30 -22.67 -9.75
C SER A 387 -2.71 -22.43 -8.29
N SER A 388 -1.80 -21.82 -7.52
CA SER A 388 -2.01 -21.49 -6.11
C SER A 388 -2.20 -19.97 -5.93
N ILE A 389 -3.27 -19.57 -5.26
CA ILE A 389 -3.65 -18.18 -5.05
C ILE A 389 -3.39 -17.78 -3.60
N LEU A 390 -2.63 -16.71 -3.40
CA LEU A 390 -2.60 -15.97 -2.14
C LEU A 390 -3.86 -15.10 -2.04
N ALA A 391 -4.64 -15.26 -0.98
CA ALA A 391 -5.67 -14.29 -0.64
C ALA A 391 -5.11 -13.27 0.36
N ALA A 392 -4.59 -12.14 -0.12
CA ALA A 392 -4.19 -11.01 0.73
C ALA A 392 -5.42 -10.12 0.99
N ILE A 393 -6.14 -10.36 2.10
CA ILE A 393 -7.42 -9.71 2.36
C ILE A 393 -7.19 -8.24 2.73
N CYS A 394 -7.67 -7.32 1.88
CA CYS A 394 -7.69 -5.87 2.10
C CYS A 394 -6.29 -5.31 2.45
N TYR A 395 -6.13 -4.82 3.66
CA TYR A 395 -4.96 -4.21 4.26
C TYR A 395 -3.70 -5.12 4.28
N GLU A 396 -3.87 -6.45 4.25
CA GLU A 396 -2.77 -7.41 4.32
C GLU A 396 -1.76 -7.29 3.19
N ILE A 397 -2.18 -6.81 2.02
CA ILE A 397 -1.32 -6.65 0.85
C ILE A 397 -0.11 -5.74 1.10
N GLY A 398 -0.18 -4.86 2.09
CA GLY A 398 0.89 -3.96 2.47
C GLY A 398 1.92 -4.55 3.42
N PHE A 399 1.76 -5.79 3.87
CA PHE A 399 2.67 -6.41 4.82
C PHE A 399 3.61 -7.40 4.13
N GLU A 400 4.89 -7.09 4.17
CA GLU A 400 5.93 -7.94 3.61
C GLU A 400 5.87 -9.38 4.13
N SER A 401 5.61 -9.57 5.44
CA SER A 401 5.49 -10.91 6.02
C SER A 401 4.39 -11.78 5.39
N ILE A 402 3.37 -11.19 4.78
CA ILE A 402 2.34 -11.90 4.01
C ILE A 402 2.88 -12.29 2.63
N LEU A 403 3.63 -11.38 2.00
CA LEU A 403 4.23 -11.63 0.69
C LEU A 403 5.34 -12.67 0.77
N GLU A 404 6.17 -12.65 1.82
CA GLU A 404 7.20 -13.65 2.10
C GLU A 404 6.60 -15.05 2.27
N GLN A 405 5.58 -15.18 3.14
CA GLN A 405 4.86 -16.45 3.33
C GLN A 405 4.26 -16.97 2.02
N ALA A 406 3.73 -16.07 1.16
CA ALA A 406 3.18 -16.43 -0.13
C ALA A 406 4.23 -17.04 -1.06
N LEU A 407 5.43 -16.45 -1.11
CA LEU A 407 6.53 -16.94 -1.93
C LEU A 407 7.09 -18.26 -1.42
N GLU A 408 7.28 -18.40 -0.11
CA GLU A 408 7.66 -19.66 0.53
C GLU A 408 6.68 -20.79 0.23
N SER A 409 5.38 -20.47 0.22
CA SER A 409 4.30 -21.40 -0.11
C SER A 409 4.09 -21.59 -1.62
N ARG A 410 4.87 -20.91 -2.47
CA ARG A 410 4.80 -20.96 -3.95
C ARG A 410 3.48 -20.46 -4.53
N ALA A 411 2.96 -19.37 -4.00
CA ALA A 411 1.84 -18.66 -4.62
C ALA A 411 2.20 -18.22 -6.05
N ARG A 412 1.22 -18.22 -6.94
CA ARG A 412 1.39 -17.86 -8.35
C ARG A 412 0.51 -16.68 -8.79
N VAL A 413 -0.51 -16.37 -8.00
CA VAL A 413 -1.44 -15.25 -8.21
C VAL A 413 -1.74 -14.61 -6.87
N ILE A 414 -1.86 -13.30 -6.83
CA ILE A 414 -2.40 -12.57 -5.69
C ILE A 414 -3.87 -12.25 -5.98
N TRP A 415 -4.75 -12.68 -5.12
CA TRP A 415 -6.09 -12.15 -5.01
C TRP A 415 -6.16 -11.22 -3.80
N ASN A 416 -6.46 -9.95 -4.06
CA ASN A 416 -6.64 -8.93 -3.02
C ASN A 416 -8.11 -8.47 -3.00
N PRO A 417 -8.99 -9.22 -2.32
CA PRO A 417 -10.36 -8.78 -2.11
C PRO A 417 -10.39 -7.62 -1.12
N VAL A 418 -11.12 -6.56 -1.43
CA VAL A 418 -11.17 -5.35 -0.59
C VAL A 418 -12.57 -4.76 -0.48
N ASN A 419 -12.79 -4.05 0.61
CA ASN A 419 -13.95 -3.20 0.80
C ASN A 419 -13.52 -1.78 1.14
N ASP A 420 -13.01 -1.07 0.15
CA ASP A 420 -12.54 0.32 0.31
C ASP A 420 -13.68 1.34 0.53
N GLY A 421 -14.93 0.92 0.54
CA GLY A 421 -16.05 1.77 0.93
C GLY A 421 -15.97 2.31 2.36
N TRP A 422 -15.11 1.70 3.19
CA TRP A 422 -14.78 2.16 4.54
C TRP A 422 -13.85 3.38 4.52
N PHE A 423 -13.09 3.55 3.44
CA PHE A 423 -12.05 4.53 3.34
C PHE A 423 -12.43 5.67 2.40
N PRO A 424 -11.92 6.88 2.66
CA PRO A 424 -11.99 7.99 1.73
C PRO A 424 -11.36 7.63 0.37
N ALA A 425 -11.74 8.36 -0.67
CA ALA A 425 -11.23 8.14 -2.02
C ALA A 425 -9.70 8.25 -2.09
N SER A 426 -9.11 9.16 -1.30
CA SER A 426 -7.66 9.33 -1.21
C SER A 426 -6.97 8.06 -0.70
N MET A 427 -7.43 7.52 0.41
CA MET A 427 -6.85 6.31 1.00
C MET A 427 -7.08 5.07 0.12
N ALA A 428 -8.27 4.95 -0.49
CA ALA A 428 -8.56 3.87 -1.43
C ALA A 428 -7.62 3.88 -2.65
N ALA A 429 -7.28 5.07 -3.16
CA ALA A 429 -6.33 5.22 -4.27
C ALA A 429 -4.89 4.85 -3.86
N TRP A 430 -4.46 5.26 -2.67
CA TRP A 430 -3.16 4.85 -2.12
C TRP A 430 -3.10 3.34 -1.87
N HIS A 431 -4.17 2.75 -1.36
CA HIS A 431 -4.25 1.30 -1.13
C HIS A 431 -4.17 0.52 -2.47
N LYS A 432 -4.80 1.03 -3.54
CA LYS A 432 -4.64 0.48 -4.89
C LYS A 432 -3.18 0.54 -5.36
N ALA A 433 -2.54 1.69 -5.22
CA ALA A 433 -1.15 1.89 -5.62
C ALA A 433 -0.19 0.97 -4.86
N LEU A 434 -0.38 0.84 -3.55
CA LEU A 434 0.36 -0.10 -2.71
C LEU A 434 0.21 -1.54 -3.22
N ALA A 435 -1.02 -1.99 -3.49
CA ALA A 435 -1.27 -3.36 -3.97
C ALA A 435 -0.56 -3.64 -5.32
N GLN A 436 -0.51 -2.66 -6.22
CA GLN A 436 0.23 -2.79 -7.48
C GLN A 436 1.74 -2.92 -7.24
N PHE A 437 2.32 -2.13 -6.34
CA PHE A 437 3.73 -2.23 -5.99
C PHE A 437 4.05 -3.59 -5.36
N SER A 438 3.28 -4.02 -4.37
CA SER A 438 3.46 -5.32 -3.69
C SER A 438 3.41 -6.49 -4.68
N SER A 439 2.48 -6.43 -5.64
CA SER A 439 2.34 -7.45 -6.71
C SER A 439 3.58 -7.51 -7.59
N VAL A 440 4.07 -6.37 -8.06
CA VAL A 440 5.26 -6.30 -8.93
C VAL A 440 6.52 -6.70 -8.17
N GLU A 441 6.63 -6.34 -6.90
CA GLU A 441 7.76 -6.65 -6.04
C GLU A 441 8.02 -8.16 -5.94
N ILE A 442 6.96 -8.96 -5.81
CA ILE A 442 7.10 -10.41 -5.81
C ILE A 442 6.88 -11.05 -7.20
N GLY A 443 6.59 -10.24 -8.23
CA GLY A 443 6.47 -10.70 -9.61
C GLY A 443 5.30 -11.63 -9.86
N LEU A 444 4.15 -11.37 -9.23
CA LEU A 444 2.91 -12.13 -9.41
C LEU A 444 1.78 -11.24 -9.95
N PRO A 445 0.88 -11.78 -10.80
CA PRO A 445 -0.29 -11.04 -11.25
C PRO A 445 -1.23 -10.73 -10.08
N LEU A 446 -1.86 -9.55 -10.14
CA LEU A 446 -2.79 -9.06 -9.14
C LEU A 446 -4.22 -9.11 -9.63
N ILE A 447 -5.08 -9.76 -8.87
CA ILE A 447 -6.55 -9.71 -8.99
C ILE A 447 -7.07 -8.92 -7.78
N ARG A 448 -7.02 -7.58 -7.85
CA ARG A 448 -7.62 -6.75 -6.81
C ARG A 448 -9.06 -6.43 -7.18
N VAL A 449 -10.00 -6.95 -6.40
CA VAL A 449 -11.44 -6.72 -6.58
C VAL A 449 -11.99 -5.96 -5.38
N SER A 450 -12.58 -4.80 -5.62
CA SER A 450 -13.17 -3.96 -4.57
C SER A 450 -14.70 -4.01 -4.59
N ASN A 451 -15.31 -3.79 -3.43
CA ASN A 451 -16.77 -3.62 -3.36
C ASN A 451 -17.19 -2.29 -4.02
N SER A 452 -16.74 -1.16 -3.49
CA SER A 452 -17.10 0.19 -3.97
C SER A 452 -15.88 1.09 -4.21
N GLY A 453 -14.66 0.56 -3.99
CA GLY A 453 -13.42 1.26 -4.24
C GLY A 453 -12.88 1.07 -5.66
N TYR A 454 -11.56 1.02 -5.79
CA TYR A 454 -10.88 0.82 -7.07
C TYR A 454 -10.52 -0.65 -7.28
N THR A 455 -11.11 -1.28 -8.29
CA THR A 455 -10.65 -2.57 -8.81
C THR A 455 -9.50 -2.36 -9.78
N VAL A 456 -8.47 -3.18 -9.70
CA VAL A 456 -7.37 -3.22 -10.67
C VAL A 456 -6.87 -4.64 -10.84
N ILE A 457 -6.76 -5.05 -12.08
CA ILE A 457 -6.16 -6.33 -12.47
C ILE A 457 -4.87 -6.02 -13.24
N THR A 458 -3.75 -6.58 -12.80
CA THR A 458 -2.46 -6.40 -13.46
C THR A 458 -1.81 -7.73 -13.79
N ASP A 459 -0.92 -7.73 -14.78
CA ASP A 459 0.02 -8.82 -14.96
C ASP A 459 1.14 -8.78 -13.89
N ALA A 460 2.02 -9.76 -13.91
CA ALA A 460 3.15 -9.90 -12.97
C ALA A 460 4.19 -8.76 -13.08
N ARG A 461 4.10 -7.93 -14.10
CA ARG A 461 4.98 -6.78 -14.36
C ARG A 461 4.32 -5.43 -14.06
N GLY A 462 3.09 -5.44 -13.54
CA GLY A 462 2.34 -4.25 -13.19
C GLY A 462 1.65 -3.55 -14.36
N VAL A 463 1.59 -4.19 -15.52
CA VAL A 463 0.78 -3.69 -16.65
C VAL A 463 -0.69 -3.84 -16.29
N VAL A 464 -1.43 -2.74 -16.29
CA VAL A 464 -2.86 -2.75 -15.98
C VAL A 464 -3.62 -3.39 -17.15
N LEU A 465 -4.30 -4.49 -16.87
CA LEU A 465 -5.12 -5.23 -17.83
C LEU A 465 -6.57 -4.75 -17.82
N GLN A 466 -7.11 -4.50 -16.62
CA GLN A 466 -8.46 -3.95 -16.43
C GLN A 466 -8.57 -3.13 -15.15
N THR A 467 -9.58 -2.23 -15.15
CA THR A 467 -9.94 -1.42 -13.98
C THR A 467 -11.46 -1.38 -13.78
N GLY A 468 -11.86 -1.19 -12.51
CA GLY A 468 -13.18 -0.75 -12.08
C GLY A 468 -13.02 0.53 -11.29
N GLU A 469 -13.76 1.56 -11.68
CA GLU A 469 -13.74 2.85 -11.00
C GLU A 469 -14.55 2.82 -9.71
N ARG A 470 -14.20 3.72 -8.79
CA ARG A 470 -14.91 3.89 -7.53
C ARG A 470 -16.38 4.20 -7.74
N ASP A 471 -17.22 3.71 -6.83
CA ASP A 471 -18.66 3.97 -6.79
C ASP A 471 -19.44 3.53 -8.05
N GLN A 472 -18.91 2.53 -8.76
CA GLN A 472 -19.54 1.93 -9.93
C GLN A 472 -19.78 0.43 -9.72
N SER A 473 -20.95 -0.06 -10.17
CA SER A 473 -21.23 -1.50 -10.27
C SER A 473 -20.73 -2.01 -11.61
N VAL A 474 -19.81 -2.96 -11.59
CA VAL A 474 -19.12 -3.48 -12.79
C VAL A 474 -18.84 -4.97 -12.65
N ALA A 475 -19.14 -5.74 -13.71
CA ALA A 475 -18.72 -7.11 -13.86
C ALA A 475 -18.00 -7.28 -15.21
N LYS A 476 -16.80 -7.84 -15.22
CA LYS A 476 -15.98 -8.00 -16.42
C LYS A 476 -15.19 -9.30 -16.40
N THR A 477 -14.77 -9.73 -17.59
CA THR A 477 -13.86 -10.85 -17.78
C THR A 477 -12.48 -10.35 -18.18
N VAL A 478 -11.45 -11.05 -17.79
CA VAL A 478 -10.06 -10.74 -18.19
C VAL A 478 -9.23 -12.00 -18.24
N LYS A 479 -8.33 -12.03 -19.22
CA LYS A 479 -7.28 -13.03 -19.31
C LYS A 479 -6.04 -12.52 -18.61
N ILE A 480 -5.52 -13.29 -17.65
CA ILE A 480 -4.24 -13.03 -17.00
C ILE A 480 -3.23 -14.11 -17.37
N LEU A 481 -1.96 -13.73 -17.37
CA LEU A 481 -0.85 -14.64 -17.60
C LEU A 481 -0.21 -14.96 -16.25
N VAL A 482 -0.25 -16.23 -15.85
CA VAL A 482 0.26 -16.72 -14.56
C VAL A 482 1.67 -17.27 -14.79
N PRO A 483 2.72 -16.69 -14.17
CA PRO A 483 4.10 -17.13 -14.36
C PRO A 483 4.34 -18.48 -13.67
N GLU A 484 5.28 -19.28 -14.17
CA GLU A 484 5.68 -20.53 -13.49
C GLU A 484 6.39 -20.28 -12.18
N GLN A 485 7.06 -19.15 -12.04
CA GLN A 485 7.79 -18.76 -10.84
C GLN A 485 7.53 -17.29 -10.51
N ALA A 486 7.57 -16.96 -9.23
CA ALA A 486 7.57 -15.59 -8.74
C ALA A 486 8.84 -14.83 -9.15
N GLY A 487 8.84 -13.52 -8.98
CA GLY A 487 10.00 -12.67 -9.29
C GLY A 487 11.21 -12.91 -8.37
N PRO A 488 12.38 -12.39 -8.74
CA PRO A 488 13.66 -12.67 -8.06
C PRO A 488 13.86 -11.91 -6.74
N TRP A 489 12.98 -10.99 -6.42
CA TRP A 489 13.20 -9.97 -5.38
C TRP A 489 13.45 -10.48 -3.96
N LEU A 490 12.79 -11.53 -3.51
CA LEU A 490 12.76 -11.91 -2.08
C LEU A 490 14.16 -12.06 -1.45
N HIS A 491 15.10 -12.65 -2.18
CA HIS A 491 16.47 -12.87 -1.65
C HIS A 491 17.35 -11.61 -1.69
N ILE A 492 17.00 -10.64 -2.50
CA ILE A 492 17.77 -9.39 -2.67
C ILE A 492 17.33 -8.35 -1.64
N ALA A 493 16.03 -8.30 -1.32
CA ALA A 493 15.44 -7.33 -0.39
C ALA A 493 16.03 -7.41 1.00
N GLU A 494 16.07 -8.61 1.55
CA GLU A 494 16.56 -8.84 2.90
C GLU A 494 18.05 -8.47 3.03
N ILE A 495 18.86 -8.89 2.09
CA ILE A 495 20.29 -8.55 2.05
C ILE A 495 20.45 -7.02 1.90
N ALA A 496 19.71 -6.39 1.00
CA ALA A 496 19.79 -4.95 0.78
C ALA A 496 19.42 -4.14 2.03
N ARG A 497 18.42 -4.57 2.81
CA ARG A 497 18.03 -3.95 4.08
C ARG A 497 19.15 -4.02 5.12
N TRP A 498 19.73 -5.19 5.34
CA TRP A 498 20.80 -5.34 6.32
C TRP A 498 22.06 -4.56 5.93
N VAL A 499 22.40 -4.53 4.64
CA VAL A 499 23.51 -3.73 4.12
C VAL A 499 23.23 -2.23 4.33
N LEU A 500 22.01 -1.78 4.04
CA LEU A 500 21.59 -0.40 4.22
C LEU A 500 21.63 0.03 5.69
N LEU A 501 21.09 -0.80 6.58
CA LEU A 501 21.10 -0.56 8.03
C LEU A 501 22.53 -0.50 8.57
N GLY A 502 23.35 -1.48 8.23
CA GLY A 502 24.75 -1.53 8.63
C GLY A 502 25.52 -0.28 8.16
N TRP A 503 25.27 0.15 6.93
CA TRP A 503 25.89 1.34 6.36
C TRP A 503 25.45 2.63 7.06
N ILE A 504 24.14 2.81 7.35
CA ILE A 504 23.63 3.96 8.10
C ILE A 504 24.25 4.01 9.50
N ILE A 505 24.29 2.89 10.22
CA ILE A 505 24.86 2.79 11.57
C ILE A 505 26.35 3.18 11.55
N LEU A 506 27.10 2.66 10.58
CA LEU A 506 28.51 2.95 10.43
C LEU A 506 28.77 4.43 10.08
N ASP A 507 28.01 4.98 9.14
CA ASP A 507 28.22 6.36 8.69
C ASP A 507 27.78 7.39 9.75
N VAL A 508 26.71 7.13 10.48
CA VAL A 508 26.26 7.94 11.62
C VAL A 508 27.21 7.78 12.80
N GLY A 509 27.64 6.56 13.10
CA GLY A 509 28.58 6.26 14.20
C GLY A 509 29.96 6.87 13.96
N LEU A 510 30.57 6.63 12.80
CA LEU A 510 31.86 7.23 12.42
C LEU A 510 31.79 8.75 12.30
N GLY A 511 30.71 9.29 11.75
CA GLY A 511 30.52 10.74 11.63
C GLY A 511 30.42 11.43 13.00
N SER A 512 29.89 10.78 14.02
CA SER A 512 29.83 11.30 15.39
C SER A 512 31.17 11.18 16.15
N LEU A 513 31.94 10.12 15.90
CA LEU A 513 33.26 9.92 16.51
C LEU A 513 34.30 10.90 15.95
N LEU A 514 34.30 11.13 14.64
CA LEU A 514 35.24 12.06 14.00
C LEU A 514 35.01 13.53 14.43
N ARG A 515 33.79 13.93 14.78
CA ARG A 515 33.52 15.26 15.31
C ARG A 515 34.00 15.47 16.73
N ARG A 516 33.91 14.44 17.58
CA ARG A 516 34.46 14.54 18.95
C ARG A 516 35.98 14.78 18.92
N HIS A 517 36.69 14.24 17.92
CA HIS A 517 38.12 14.46 17.71
C HIS A 517 38.48 15.80 17.08
N GLU A 518 37.55 16.53 16.47
CA GLU A 518 37.75 17.87 15.92
C GLU A 518 37.40 18.98 16.95
N GLU A 519 36.66 18.65 18.01
CA GLU A 519 36.28 19.55 19.10
C GLU A 519 37.22 19.43 20.33
N ASP A 520 38.03 18.34 20.44
CA ASP A 520 39.12 18.17 21.41
C ASP A 520 40.46 18.63 20.79
#